data_4fcbb9c1697b131106acc5f4e0d040fd
#
_entry.id   4fcbb9c1697b131106acc5f4e0d040fd
#
_cell.length_a   1.000
_cell.length_b   1.000
_cell.length_c   1.000
_cell.angle_alpha   90.00
_cell.angle_beta   90.00
_cell.angle_gamma   90.00
#
_symmetry.space_group_name_H-M   'P 1'
#
loop_
_entity.id
_entity.type
_entity.pdbx_description
1 polymer ?
#
loop_
_entity_poly.entity_id
_entity_poly.type
_entity_poly.pdbx_seq_one_letter_code
_entity_poly.pdbx_strand_id
1 'polypeptide(L)'
;MALALVATPPPPPHRFLSVDAPRHRVTITLIASYDAENNGFNFDGYSRYLMWTVPQGWTVRVVCENRGPLRHSCAVVQGASSATPAFRGAEIPQPQVGLEAGHTARFTFRASRKGVYRLACLVSGHEEARMWDVLKIVRHGRPSVVDLRAR
;
A
#
# COMPACT_ATOMS: atom_id res chain seq x y z
N MET A 1 -30.50 -25.45 4.66
CA MET A 1 -29.68 -24.71 5.61
C MET A 1 -28.53 -24.04 4.82
N ALA A 2 -28.53 -22.73 4.76
CA ALA A 2 -27.42 -22.01 4.17
C ALA A 2 -26.26 -21.98 5.19
N LEU A 3 -25.11 -22.57 4.81
CA LEU A 3 -23.88 -22.40 5.57
C LEU A 3 -23.41 -20.95 5.40
N ALA A 4 -23.41 -20.21 6.48
CA ALA A 4 -22.78 -18.89 6.46
C ALA A 4 -21.29 -19.06 6.19
N LEU A 5 -20.82 -18.55 5.04
CA LEU A 5 -19.39 -18.48 4.75
C LEU A 5 -18.79 -17.46 5.71
N VAL A 6 -18.05 -17.95 6.69
CA VAL A 6 -17.25 -17.07 7.54
C VAL A 6 -16.10 -16.55 6.69
N ALA A 7 -16.04 -15.22 6.49
CA ALA A 7 -14.94 -14.61 5.77
C ALA A 7 -13.62 -14.89 6.50
N THR A 8 -12.64 -15.43 5.79
CA THR A 8 -11.29 -15.62 6.32
C THR A 8 -10.67 -14.23 6.52
N PRO A 9 -10.18 -13.90 7.72
CA PRO A 9 -9.50 -12.63 7.94
C PRO A 9 -8.23 -12.55 7.08
N PRO A 10 -7.81 -11.35 6.68
CA PRO A 10 -6.56 -11.19 5.95
C PRO A 10 -5.37 -11.60 6.83
N PRO A 11 -4.23 -11.95 6.22
CA PRO A 11 -3.00 -12.21 7.00
C PRO A 11 -2.62 -11.00 7.86
N PRO A 12 -1.90 -11.23 8.97
CA PRO A 12 -1.38 -10.12 9.76
C PRO A 12 -0.56 -9.15 8.90
N PRO A 13 -0.69 -7.82 9.09
CA PRO A 13 -0.02 -6.84 8.23
C PRO A 13 1.50 -7.00 8.16
N HIS A 14 2.14 -7.45 9.24
CA HIS A 14 3.61 -7.61 9.26
C HIS A 14 4.12 -8.60 8.22
N ARG A 15 3.29 -9.50 7.70
CA ARG A 15 3.69 -10.42 6.62
C ARG A 15 3.98 -9.71 5.30
N PHE A 16 3.48 -8.50 5.14
CA PHE A 16 3.68 -7.70 3.94
C PHE A 16 4.81 -6.67 4.10
N LEU A 17 5.52 -6.72 5.22
CA LEU A 17 6.65 -5.86 5.53
C LEU A 17 7.92 -6.69 5.69
N SER A 18 8.96 -6.33 4.96
CA SER A 18 10.29 -6.92 5.10
C SER A 18 11.30 -5.82 5.40
N VAL A 19 12.14 -6.03 6.41
CA VAL A 19 13.09 -5.02 6.90
C VAL A 19 14.52 -5.53 6.78
N ASP A 20 15.36 -4.76 6.11
CA ASP A 20 16.81 -4.95 6.07
C ASP A 20 17.45 -3.78 6.83
N ALA A 21 17.54 -3.92 8.15
CA ALA A 21 18.01 -2.85 9.02
C ALA A 21 19.46 -2.42 8.73
N PRO A 22 20.43 -3.35 8.50
CA PRO A 22 21.79 -2.94 8.19
C PRO A 22 21.90 -2.06 6.95
N ARG A 23 21.03 -2.25 5.96
CA ARG A 23 21.05 -1.45 4.71
C ARG A 23 20.05 -0.29 4.74
N HIS A 24 19.34 -0.07 5.84
CA HIS A 24 18.27 0.93 5.93
C HIS A 24 17.30 0.81 4.75
N ARG A 25 16.84 -0.42 4.51
CA ARG A 25 15.92 -0.74 3.43
C ARG A 25 14.69 -1.45 3.96
N VAL A 26 13.55 -1.09 3.41
CA VAL A 26 12.28 -1.74 3.72
C VAL A 26 11.59 -2.11 2.43
N THR A 27 10.93 -3.28 2.42
CA THR A 27 10.07 -3.70 1.32
C THR A 27 8.64 -3.79 1.81
N ILE A 28 7.75 -3.10 1.13
CA ILE A 28 6.30 -3.11 1.37
C ILE A 28 5.66 -3.83 0.20
N THR A 29 4.89 -4.88 0.48
CA THR A 29 4.13 -5.60 -0.54
C THR A 29 2.67 -5.17 -0.46
N LEU A 30 2.16 -4.67 -1.58
CA LEU A 30 0.76 -4.25 -1.72
C LEU A 30 0.09 -5.16 -2.74
N ILE A 31 -0.76 -6.07 -2.27
CA ILE A 31 -1.54 -6.95 -3.13
C ILE A 31 -2.92 -6.34 -3.29
N ALA A 32 -3.12 -5.70 -4.44
CA ALA A 32 -4.40 -5.07 -4.76
C ALA A 32 -5.47 -6.11 -4.99
N SER A 33 -6.66 -5.87 -4.43
CA SER A 33 -7.79 -6.80 -4.49
C SER A 33 -7.43 -8.18 -3.94
N TYR A 34 -6.80 -8.17 -2.78
CA TYR A 34 -6.37 -9.39 -2.09
C TYR A 34 -7.55 -10.32 -1.81
N ASP A 35 -8.67 -9.76 -1.40
CA ASP A 35 -9.90 -10.46 -1.09
C ASP A 35 -11.12 -9.57 -1.42
N ALA A 36 -12.29 -9.97 -0.95
CA ALA A 36 -13.56 -9.26 -1.21
C ALA A 36 -13.81 -8.07 -0.29
N GLU A 37 -12.90 -7.79 0.66
CA GLU A 37 -13.04 -6.64 1.57
C GLU A 37 -13.17 -5.35 0.75
N ASN A 38 -14.12 -4.49 1.15
CA ASN A 38 -14.39 -3.23 0.48
C ASN A 38 -14.67 -3.41 -1.02
N ASN A 39 -15.37 -4.47 -1.40
CA ASN A 39 -15.68 -4.82 -2.79
C ASN A 39 -14.42 -4.98 -3.67
N GLY A 40 -13.32 -5.43 -3.08
CA GLY A 40 -12.05 -5.62 -3.77
C GLY A 40 -11.17 -4.38 -3.82
N PHE A 41 -11.63 -3.22 -3.36
CA PHE A 41 -10.83 -2.00 -3.29
C PHE A 41 -9.97 -1.97 -2.02
N ASN A 42 -9.00 -2.90 -1.96
CA ASN A 42 -8.13 -3.07 -0.81
C ASN A 42 -6.71 -3.41 -1.25
N PHE A 43 -5.76 -3.19 -0.35
CA PHE A 43 -4.41 -3.74 -0.41
C PHE A 43 -4.27 -4.73 0.74
N ASP A 44 -3.84 -5.96 0.42
CA ASP A 44 -3.55 -6.99 1.41
C ASP A 44 -4.78 -7.38 2.26
N GLY A 45 -5.97 -7.06 1.80
CA GLY A 45 -7.22 -7.27 2.53
C GLY A 45 -7.61 -6.12 3.46
N TYR A 46 -6.91 -5.00 3.38
CA TYR A 46 -7.17 -3.80 4.19
C TYR A 46 -7.48 -2.61 3.31
N SER A 47 -8.34 -1.74 3.77
CA SER A 47 -8.64 -0.47 3.10
C SER A 47 -8.61 0.66 4.14
N ARG A 48 -7.79 1.71 3.91
CA ARG A 48 -7.61 2.93 4.71
C ARG A 48 -7.15 2.73 6.17
N TYR A 49 -7.00 1.51 6.68
CA TYR A 49 -6.71 1.27 8.09
C TYR A 49 -5.27 0.86 8.38
N LEU A 50 -4.47 0.52 7.39
CA LEU A 50 -3.06 0.23 7.64
C LEU A 50 -2.26 1.52 7.70
N MET A 51 -1.37 1.58 8.67
CA MET A 51 -0.36 2.63 8.76
C MET A 51 1.02 1.99 8.75
N TRP A 52 1.76 2.28 7.68
CA TRP A 52 3.14 1.91 7.52
C TRP A 52 4.01 3.02 8.06
N THR A 53 4.99 2.70 8.89
CA THR A 53 5.93 3.68 9.43
C THR A 53 7.34 3.34 8.96
N VAL A 54 8.03 4.34 8.41
CA VAL A 54 9.37 4.20 7.86
C VAL A 54 10.24 5.33 8.38
N PRO A 55 11.47 5.06 8.85
CA PRO A 55 12.38 6.13 9.25
C PRO A 55 12.85 6.96 8.05
N GLN A 56 13.01 8.25 8.27
CA GLN A 56 13.52 9.18 7.26
C GLN A 56 14.91 8.73 6.78
N GLY A 57 15.12 8.82 5.48
CA GLY A 57 16.38 8.46 4.84
C GLY A 57 16.48 7.00 4.40
N TRP A 58 15.52 6.17 4.79
CA TRP A 58 15.50 4.77 4.36
C TRP A 58 15.07 4.65 2.90
N THR A 59 15.55 3.60 2.24
CA THR A 59 15.09 3.21 0.91
C THR A 59 13.86 2.31 1.06
N VAL A 60 12.80 2.65 0.34
CA VAL A 60 11.55 1.90 0.34
C VAL A 60 11.35 1.26 -1.02
N ARG A 61 11.24 -0.06 -1.04
CA ARG A 61 10.82 -0.81 -2.22
C ARG A 61 9.35 -1.18 -2.05
N VAL A 62 8.54 -0.91 -3.05
CA VAL A 62 7.14 -1.33 -3.08
C VAL A 62 6.96 -2.37 -4.17
N VAL A 63 6.39 -3.50 -3.80
CA VAL A 63 5.93 -4.54 -4.73
C VAL A 63 4.42 -4.39 -4.86
N CYS A 64 3.96 -4.09 -6.06
CA CYS A 64 2.56 -3.86 -6.37
C CYS A 64 2.05 -5.00 -7.24
N GLU A 65 1.20 -5.86 -6.69
CA GLU A 65 0.61 -6.99 -7.40
C GLU A 65 -0.89 -6.76 -7.53
N ASN A 66 -1.44 -6.92 -8.74
CA ASN A 66 -2.90 -6.88 -8.93
C ASN A 66 -3.46 -8.29 -9.02
N ARG A 67 -4.29 -8.65 -8.07
CA ARG A 67 -4.95 -9.96 -7.99
C ARG A 67 -6.39 -9.92 -8.45
N GLY A 68 -6.96 -8.73 -8.56
CA GLY A 68 -8.37 -8.55 -8.90
C GLY A 68 -8.66 -8.43 -10.39
N PRO A 69 -9.95 -8.49 -10.78
CA PRO A 69 -10.35 -8.37 -12.19
C PRO A 69 -10.26 -6.95 -12.73
N LEU A 70 -10.36 -5.95 -11.88
CA LEU A 70 -10.20 -4.55 -12.27
C LEU A 70 -8.73 -4.17 -12.29
N ARG A 71 -8.38 -3.13 -13.05
CA ARG A 71 -7.04 -2.57 -13.01
C ARG A 71 -6.83 -1.85 -11.70
N HIS A 72 -5.64 -2.03 -11.12
CA HIS A 72 -5.22 -1.38 -9.89
C HIS A 72 -3.79 -0.90 -10.01
N SER A 73 -3.45 0.10 -9.21
CA SER A 73 -2.10 0.65 -9.17
C SER A 73 -1.64 0.92 -7.75
N CYS A 74 -0.37 1.26 -7.61
CA CYS A 74 0.23 1.67 -6.35
C CYS A 74 1.09 2.90 -6.59
N ALA A 75 0.93 3.91 -5.76
CA ALA A 75 1.75 5.11 -5.75
C ALA A 75 1.83 5.67 -4.35
N VAL A 76 2.91 6.40 -4.05
CA VAL A 76 3.00 7.21 -2.84
C VAL A 76 2.67 8.64 -3.21
N VAL A 77 1.61 9.17 -2.61
CA VAL A 77 1.13 10.52 -2.88
C VAL A 77 1.06 11.34 -1.59
N GLN A 78 1.05 12.66 -1.73
CA GLN A 78 1.05 13.57 -0.58
C GLN A 78 -0.23 13.44 0.25
N GLY A 79 -1.36 13.22 -0.39
CA GLY A 79 -2.65 13.12 0.28
C GLY A 79 -3.78 12.88 -0.70
N ALA A 80 -5.01 13.07 -0.23
CA ALA A 80 -6.20 12.86 -1.03
C ALA A 80 -6.18 13.67 -2.33
N SER A 81 -6.62 13.03 -3.41
CA SER A 81 -6.76 13.64 -4.76
C SER A 81 -5.44 14.09 -5.39
N SER A 82 -4.29 13.71 -4.83
CA SER A 82 -3.00 13.97 -5.44
C SER A 82 -2.73 12.92 -6.52
N ALA A 83 -2.37 13.36 -7.72
CA ALA A 83 -2.10 12.49 -8.87
C ALA A 83 -0.61 12.36 -9.19
N THR A 84 0.25 13.11 -8.49
CA THR A 84 1.70 13.07 -8.68
C THR A 84 2.37 12.35 -7.53
N PRO A 85 3.46 11.60 -7.79
CA PRO A 85 4.16 10.92 -6.69
C PRO A 85 4.80 11.93 -5.74
N ALA A 86 4.75 11.63 -4.45
CA ALA A 86 5.31 12.49 -3.40
C ALA A 86 6.83 12.47 -3.39
N PHE A 87 7.43 11.44 -3.97
CA PHE A 87 8.88 11.25 -4.07
C PHE A 87 9.21 10.81 -5.49
N ARG A 88 10.43 11.11 -5.92
CA ARG A 88 10.91 10.66 -7.23
C ARG A 88 10.85 9.14 -7.34
N GLY A 89 10.17 8.65 -8.38
CA GLY A 89 10.04 7.22 -8.66
C GLY A 89 9.02 6.48 -7.80
N ALA A 90 8.24 7.16 -6.98
CA ALA A 90 7.34 6.54 -6.02
C ALA A 90 5.98 6.16 -6.60
N GLU A 91 5.99 5.57 -7.79
CA GLU A 91 4.78 5.04 -8.44
C GLU A 91 5.14 3.96 -9.46
N ILE A 92 4.21 3.07 -9.75
CA ILE A 92 4.34 2.16 -10.88
C ILE A 92 4.23 2.96 -12.19
N PRO A 93 4.71 2.41 -13.33
CA PRO A 93 4.44 3.04 -14.63
C PRO A 93 2.94 3.17 -14.88
N GLN A 94 2.50 4.31 -15.44
CA GLN A 94 1.10 4.61 -15.79
C GLN A 94 0.11 4.31 -14.65
N PRO A 95 0.26 4.96 -13.49
CA PRO A 95 -0.54 4.62 -12.32
C PRO A 95 -2.03 4.93 -12.47
N GLN A 96 -2.41 5.84 -13.37
CA GLN A 96 -3.80 6.15 -13.66
C GLN A 96 -4.48 5.08 -14.51
N VAL A 97 -3.70 4.29 -15.25
CA VAL A 97 -4.19 3.15 -16.03
C VAL A 97 -4.24 1.90 -15.17
N GLY A 98 -3.19 1.64 -14.44
CA GLY A 98 -3.08 0.48 -13.54
C GLY A 98 -2.60 -0.79 -14.22
N LEU A 99 -2.35 -1.78 -13.39
CA LEU A 99 -1.93 -3.13 -13.80
C LEU A 99 -3.15 -3.96 -14.18
N GLU A 100 -3.00 -4.79 -15.19
CA GLU A 100 -3.98 -5.84 -15.48
C GLU A 100 -3.96 -6.92 -14.39
N ALA A 101 -5.02 -7.70 -14.32
CA ALA A 101 -5.13 -8.83 -13.41
C ALA A 101 -3.93 -9.78 -13.55
N GLY A 102 -3.35 -10.18 -12.43
CA GLY A 102 -2.22 -11.10 -12.38
C GLY A 102 -0.85 -10.46 -12.64
N HIS A 103 -0.78 -9.17 -12.91
CA HIS A 103 0.48 -8.48 -13.17
C HIS A 103 1.06 -7.87 -11.90
N THR A 104 2.39 -7.75 -11.89
CA THR A 104 3.15 -7.17 -10.79
C THR A 104 4.10 -6.11 -11.34
N ALA A 105 4.19 -4.99 -10.63
CA ALA A 105 5.20 -3.96 -10.88
C ALA A 105 5.87 -3.59 -9.57
N ARG A 106 7.03 -2.95 -9.66
CA ARG A 106 7.82 -2.54 -8.51
C ARG A 106 8.33 -1.13 -8.70
N PHE A 107 8.47 -0.41 -7.60
CA PHE A 107 9.17 0.86 -7.60
C PHE A 107 9.97 1.00 -6.31
N THR A 108 10.97 1.88 -6.36
CA THR A 108 11.85 2.15 -5.23
C THR A 108 11.99 3.66 -5.09
N PHE A 109 11.89 4.15 -3.86
CA PHE A 109 12.11 5.56 -3.58
C PHE A 109 12.84 5.73 -2.25
N ARG A 110 13.40 6.91 -2.03
CA ARG A 110 14.01 7.27 -0.75
C ARG A 110 13.01 8.07 0.07
N ALA A 111 12.80 7.66 1.32
CA ALA A 111 11.92 8.35 2.26
C ALA A 111 12.62 9.61 2.79
N SER A 112 12.84 10.59 1.92
CA SER A 112 13.71 11.74 2.20
C SER A 112 13.09 12.82 3.08
N ARG A 113 11.76 12.86 3.19
CA ARG A 113 11.06 13.89 3.97
C ARG A 113 10.08 13.25 4.94
N LYS A 114 10.19 13.59 6.22
CA LYS A 114 9.20 13.20 7.22
C LYS A 114 7.83 13.79 6.88
N GLY A 115 6.78 13.10 7.25
CA GLY A 115 5.41 13.52 7.00
C GLY A 115 4.45 12.36 6.95
N VAL A 116 3.21 12.65 6.61
CA VAL A 116 2.15 11.67 6.44
C VAL A 116 1.73 11.68 4.99
N TYR A 117 1.76 10.50 4.37
CA TYR A 117 1.51 10.29 2.95
C TYR A 117 0.45 9.19 2.79
N ARG A 118 0.04 8.95 1.56
CA ARG A 118 -0.79 7.80 1.21
C ARG A 118 -0.05 6.87 0.26
N LEU A 119 -0.19 5.57 0.50
CA LEU A 119 -0.01 4.53 -0.50
C LEU A 119 -1.38 4.32 -1.13
N ALA A 120 -1.56 4.73 -2.38
CA ALA A 120 -2.89 4.81 -2.98
C ALA A 120 -2.95 4.14 -4.35
N CYS A 121 -4.13 3.66 -4.71
CA CYS A 121 -4.46 3.28 -6.08
C CYS A 121 -4.96 4.53 -6.82
N LEU A 122 -4.31 4.89 -7.91
CA LEU A 122 -4.62 6.10 -8.67
C LEU A 122 -5.52 5.85 -9.89
N VAL A 123 -6.04 4.64 -10.05
CA VAL A 123 -7.07 4.37 -11.06
C VAL A 123 -8.33 5.15 -10.66
N SER A 124 -8.96 5.80 -11.64
CA SER A 124 -10.08 6.72 -11.40
C SER A 124 -11.17 6.09 -10.52
N GLY A 125 -11.56 6.78 -9.47
CA GLY A 125 -12.59 6.36 -8.52
C GLY A 125 -12.12 5.43 -7.40
N HIS A 126 -10.93 4.86 -7.49
CA HIS A 126 -10.46 3.86 -6.53
C HIS A 126 -10.04 4.50 -5.19
N GLU A 127 -9.40 5.66 -5.22
CA GLU A 127 -9.05 6.37 -3.98
C GLU A 127 -10.30 6.83 -3.23
N GLU A 128 -11.30 7.32 -3.94
CA GLU A 128 -12.61 7.69 -3.38
C GLU A 128 -13.32 6.46 -2.78
N ALA A 129 -13.08 5.28 -3.34
CA ALA A 129 -13.55 4.01 -2.77
C ALA A 129 -12.70 3.54 -1.59
N ARG A 130 -11.76 4.37 -1.09
CA ARG A 130 -10.91 4.14 0.08
C ARG A 130 -9.84 3.08 -0.13
N MET A 131 -9.34 2.95 -1.36
CA MET A 131 -8.25 2.04 -1.69
C MET A 131 -6.91 2.76 -1.46
N TRP A 132 -6.52 2.88 -0.19
CA TRP A 132 -5.28 3.51 0.22
C TRP A 132 -4.88 3.07 1.63
N ASP A 133 -3.60 3.16 1.91
CA ASP A 133 -3.02 3.01 3.24
C ASP A 133 -2.34 4.33 3.64
N VAL A 134 -2.10 4.49 4.93
CA VAL A 134 -1.30 5.61 5.44
C VAL A 134 0.18 5.20 5.43
N LEU A 135 1.03 6.09 4.94
CA LEU A 135 2.49 5.96 5.07
C LEU A 135 3.00 7.13 5.90
N LYS A 136 3.57 6.82 7.05
CA LYS A 136 4.17 7.82 7.93
C LYS A 136 5.69 7.70 7.88
N ILE A 137 6.35 8.79 7.52
CA ILE A 137 7.81 8.87 7.55
C ILE A 137 8.18 9.67 8.78
N VAL A 138 8.96 9.05 9.67
CA VAL A 138 9.33 9.59 10.98
C VAL A 138 10.82 9.86 11.02
N ARG A 139 11.23 10.82 11.88
CA ARG A 139 12.64 11.18 11.98
C ARG A 139 13.50 10.01 12.46
N HIS A 140 13.04 9.28 13.46
CA HIS A 140 13.72 8.15 14.06
C HIS A 140 12.70 7.05 14.35
N GLY A 141 13.16 5.82 14.42
CA GLY A 141 12.32 4.69 14.79
C GLY A 141 12.65 3.44 13.98
N ARG A 142 11.79 2.45 14.08
CA ARG A 142 11.89 1.21 13.35
C ARG A 142 10.75 1.12 12.34
N PRO A 143 10.97 0.51 11.16
CA PRO A 143 9.87 0.22 10.26
C PRO A 143 8.82 -0.64 10.95
N SER A 144 7.56 -0.30 10.75
CA SER A 144 6.45 -1.04 11.31
C SER A 144 5.20 -0.88 10.45
N VAL A 145 4.23 -1.76 10.68
CA VAL A 145 2.89 -1.62 10.12
C VAL A 145 1.88 -2.01 11.18
N VAL A 146 0.82 -1.23 11.30
CA VAL A 146 -0.24 -1.47 12.27
C VAL A 146 -1.61 -1.31 11.60
N ASP A 147 -2.57 -2.10 12.07
CA ASP A 147 -3.98 -1.90 11.75
C ASP A 147 -4.55 -0.91 12.75
N LEU A 148 -4.96 0.27 12.28
CA LEU A 148 -5.46 1.34 13.14
C LEU A 148 -6.79 1.00 13.84
N ARG A 149 -7.46 -0.07 13.43
CA ARG A 149 -8.67 -0.57 14.11
C ARG A 149 -8.33 -1.48 15.29
N ALA A 150 -7.15 -2.10 15.28
CA ALA A 150 -6.70 -2.99 16.34
C ALA A 150 -6.26 -2.18 17.55
N ARG A 151 -6.87 -2.42 18.71
CA ARG A 151 -6.55 -1.74 19.97
C ARG A 151 -6.31 -2.78 21.05
#